data_9e00404260d89177490e416e354f12ef
#
_entry.id   9e00404260d89177490e416e354f12ef
#
_cell.length_a   1.000
_cell.length_b   1.000
_cell.length_c   1.000
_cell.angle_alpha   90.00
_cell.angle_beta   90.00
_cell.angle_gamma   90.00
#
_symmetry.space_group_name_H-M   'P 1'
#
loop_
_entity.id
_entity.type
_entity.pdbx_description
1 polymer ?
#
loop_
_entity_poly.entity_id
_entity_poly.type
_entity_poly.pdbx_seq_one_letter_code
_entity_poly.pdbx_strand_id
1 'polypeptide(L)'
;MATRRSWHLFGARNQARSGSSGSSGSSGSSPAAVTVGELSPVEFNARLDQLVAVYAAAMRPAPELLAGRRTIMAGHAGNPGFRALAVTDDGTGETVGFGYGFHGAAGQWWHDTVSRALAARSGDQAAAAWLDDSFEVAELHVVPGHQGHGVGAGVLLRLTAGRAERTALLSTRDADTPARRLYRGTGFTDLLTAFRF
;
A
#
# COMPACT_ATOMS: atom_id res chain seq x y z
N MET A 1 -25.46 -1.70 15.35
CA MET A 1 -24.35 -2.67 15.51
C MET A 1 -23.38 -2.45 14.34
N ALA A 2 -22.20 -1.87 14.58
CA ALA A 2 -21.19 -1.74 13.55
C ALA A 2 -20.65 -3.14 13.21
N THR A 3 -20.83 -3.58 11.99
CA THR A 3 -20.24 -4.82 11.48
C THR A 3 -18.71 -4.71 11.63
N ARG A 4 -18.13 -5.46 12.56
CA ARG A 4 -16.68 -5.54 12.73
C ARG A 4 -16.09 -6.11 11.45
N ARG A 5 -15.38 -5.26 10.71
CA ARG A 5 -14.74 -5.65 9.44
C ARG A 5 -13.61 -6.62 9.73
N SER A 6 -13.54 -7.71 8.97
CA SER A 6 -12.38 -8.60 8.98
C SER A 6 -11.33 -8.14 7.97
N TRP A 7 -10.08 -8.44 8.28
CA TRP A 7 -8.91 -8.02 7.53
C TRP A 7 -8.05 -9.22 7.10
N HIS A 8 -7.27 -9.00 6.09
CA HIS A 8 -6.36 -9.96 5.50
C HIS A 8 -4.96 -9.36 5.46
N LEU A 9 -3.97 -10.08 6.00
CA LEU A 9 -2.58 -9.69 5.96
C LEU A 9 -1.87 -10.40 4.81
N PHE A 10 -1.11 -9.63 4.06
CA PHE A 10 -0.23 -10.11 3.01
C PHE A 10 1.23 -9.76 3.33
N GLY A 11 2.15 -10.65 2.93
CA GLY A 11 3.57 -10.39 3.00
C GLY A 11 4.30 -10.86 1.75
N ALA A 12 5.35 -10.15 1.38
CA ALA A 12 6.32 -10.55 0.36
C ALA A 12 7.73 -10.51 0.93
N ARG A 13 8.58 -11.47 0.52
CA ARG A 13 10.01 -11.40 0.85
C ARG A 13 10.71 -10.58 -0.21
N ASN A 14 11.55 -9.68 0.23
CA ASN A 14 12.35 -8.85 -0.65
C ASN A 14 13.44 -9.73 -1.27
N GLN A 15 13.27 -10.12 -2.53
CA GLN A 15 14.31 -10.80 -3.28
C GLN A 15 15.10 -9.73 -4.02
N ALA A 16 16.43 -9.71 -3.84
CA ALA A 16 17.32 -8.95 -4.71
C ALA A 16 17.08 -9.44 -6.16
N ARG A 17 16.29 -8.69 -6.92
CA ARG A 17 16.02 -9.04 -8.32
C ARG A 17 17.18 -8.58 -9.18
N SER A 18 17.90 -9.55 -9.72
CA SER A 18 18.65 -9.38 -10.96
C SER A 18 17.64 -9.14 -12.09
N GLY A 19 17.82 -8.03 -12.82
CA GLY A 19 16.85 -7.56 -13.81
C GLY A 19 16.67 -8.50 -14.99
N SER A 20 15.44 -8.59 -15.49
CA SER A 20 15.14 -8.87 -16.89
C SER A 20 13.86 -8.14 -17.28
N SER A 21 13.99 -7.22 -18.24
CA SER A 21 12.92 -6.51 -18.90
C SER A 21 12.27 -7.41 -19.95
N GLY A 22 10.96 -7.63 -19.86
CA GLY A 22 10.16 -8.24 -20.91
C GLY A 22 8.93 -7.38 -21.20
N SER A 23 8.89 -6.76 -22.38
CA SER A 23 7.72 -6.04 -22.89
C SER A 23 6.86 -7.00 -23.71
N SER A 24 5.57 -7.07 -23.43
CA SER A 24 4.58 -7.65 -24.34
C SER A 24 3.40 -6.69 -24.47
N GLY A 25 3.20 -6.17 -25.68
CA GLY A 25 2.08 -5.31 -26.03
C GLY A 25 0.82 -6.12 -26.34
N SER A 26 -0.34 -5.58 -25.96
CA SER A 26 -1.64 -5.95 -26.49
C SER A 26 -2.47 -4.69 -26.76
N SER A 27 -3.07 -4.63 -27.93
CA SER A 27 -3.90 -3.54 -28.45
C SER A 27 -5.29 -3.54 -27.80
N GLY A 28 -5.58 -2.54 -27.02
CA GLY A 28 -6.89 -2.14 -26.53
C GLY A 28 -6.79 -0.65 -26.23
N SER A 29 -7.89 0.10 -26.19
CA SER A 29 -7.94 1.55 -25.95
C SER A 29 -6.80 1.97 -25.06
N SER A 30 -5.91 2.85 -25.55
CA SER A 30 -4.73 3.27 -24.79
C SER A 30 -5.16 3.75 -23.42
N PRO A 31 -4.69 3.13 -22.33
CA PRO A 31 -4.93 3.67 -21.02
C PRO A 31 -4.40 5.09 -20.98
N ALA A 32 -5.08 5.99 -20.26
CA ALA A 32 -4.58 7.34 -20.03
C ALA A 32 -3.11 7.25 -19.61
N ALA A 33 -2.24 7.98 -20.32
CA ALA A 33 -0.81 8.00 -19.97
C ALA A 33 -0.67 8.60 -18.58
N VAL A 34 0.13 7.94 -17.74
CA VAL A 34 0.34 8.38 -16.35
C VAL A 34 1.83 8.40 -16.02
N THR A 35 2.24 9.43 -15.32
CA THR A 35 3.59 9.55 -14.75
C THR A 35 3.58 9.21 -13.27
N VAL A 36 4.56 8.40 -12.82
CA VAL A 36 4.74 8.05 -11.40
C VAL A 36 5.98 8.75 -10.89
N GLY A 37 5.79 9.68 -9.96
CA GLY A 37 6.85 10.45 -9.29
C GLY A 37 7.01 10.06 -7.83
N GLU A 38 8.23 10.11 -7.31
CA GLU A 38 8.52 9.97 -5.88
C GLU A 38 8.27 11.31 -5.18
N LEU A 39 7.72 11.26 -3.96
CA LEU A 39 7.48 12.42 -3.12
C LEU A 39 8.39 12.36 -1.89
N SER A 40 9.13 13.43 -1.63
CA SER A 40 9.75 13.64 -0.33
C SER A 40 8.69 13.80 0.77
N PRO A 41 9.02 13.61 2.06
CA PRO A 41 8.07 13.87 3.16
C PRO A 41 7.46 15.28 3.14
N VAL A 42 8.22 16.27 2.71
CA VAL A 42 7.76 17.66 2.59
C VAL A 42 6.73 17.79 1.46
N GLU A 43 7.03 17.26 0.27
CA GLU A 43 6.11 17.27 -0.87
C GLU A 43 4.84 16.45 -0.60
N PHE A 44 4.98 15.30 0.08
CA PHE A 44 3.84 14.49 0.51
C PHE A 44 2.91 15.29 1.41
N ASN A 45 3.44 15.96 2.43
CA ASN A 45 2.65 16.82 3.32
C ASN A 45 2.02 18.01 2.60
N ALA A 46 2.73 18.63 1.65
CA ALA A 46 2.17 19.73 0.84
C ALA A 46 1.01 19.28 -0.06
N ARG A 47 0.97 18.00 -0.46
CA ARG A 47 -0.07 17.43 -1.33
C ARG A 47 -1.15 16.64 -0.60
N LEU A 48 -1.17 16.64 0.74
CA LEU A 48 -2.09 15.81 1.54
C LEU A 48 -3.55 15.93 1.12
N ASP A 49 -4.03 17.11 0.79
CA ASP A 49 -5.43 17.31 0.40
C ASP A 49 -5.75 16.59 -0.93
N GLN A 50 -4.82 16.60 -1.88
CA GLN A 50 -4.95 15.85 -3.14
C GLN A 50 -4.92 14.33 -2.90
N LEU A 51 -4.01 13.85 -2.04
CA LEU A 51 -3.90 12.43 -1.70
C LEU A 51 -5.13 11.93 -0.94
N VAL A 52 -5.66 12.73 -0.03
CA VAL A 52 -6.92 12.44 0.69
C VAL A 52 -8.10 12.42 -0.29
N ALA A 53 -8.13 13.28 -1.30
CA ALA A 53 -9.17 13.25 -2.34
C ALA A 53 -9.10 11.93 -3.16
N VAL A 54 -7.89 11.47 -3.53
CA VAL A 54 -7.71 10.15 -4.17
C VAL A 54 -8.18 9.01 -3.27
N TYR A 55 -7.82 9.04 -1.96
CA TYR A 55 -8.32 8.08 -0.98
C TYR A 55 -9.85 8.09 -0.91
N ALA A 56 -10.46 9.28 -0.84
CA ALA A 56 -11.91 9.43 -0.77
C ALA A 56 -12.61 8.87 -2.02
N ALA A 57 -12.08 9.13 -3.20
CA ALA A 57 -12.61 8.61 -4.47
C ALA A 57 -12.51 7.07 -4.54
N ALA A 58 -11.39 6.50 -4.09
CA ALA A 58 -11.14 5.05 -4.13
C ALA A 58 -11.94 4.27 -3.08
N MET A 59 -12.01 4.80 -1.85
CA MET A 59 -12.52 4.06 -0.68
C MET A 59 -13.95 4.44 -0.28
N ARG A 60 -14.42 5.61 -0.69
CA ARG A 60 -15.74 6.17 -0.36
C ARG A 60 -16.06 6.09 1.14
N PRO A 61 -15.17 6.60 2.01
CA PRO A 61 -15.44 6.62 3.44
C PRO A 61 -16.54 7.62 3.78
N ALA A 62 -17.07 7.54 5.00
CA ALA A 62 -17.92 8.59 5.53
C ALA A 62 -17.09 9.91 5.66
N PRO A 63 -17.64 11.07 5.25
CA PRO A 63 -16.89 12.33 5.16
C PRO A 63 -16.18 12.73 6.47
N GLU A 64 -16.80 12.47 7.60
CA GLU A 64 -16.27 12.77 8.94
C GLU A 64 -14.97 12.04 9.27
N LEU A 65 -14.65 10.95 8.55
CA LEU A 65 -13.41 10.20 8.74
C LEU A 65 -12.20 10.80 7.99
N LEU A 66 -12.43 11.71 7.06
CA LEU A 66 -11.38 12.25 6.19
C LEU A 66 -10.35 13.08 6.96
N ALA A 67 -10.80 13.91 7.91
CA ALA A 67 -9.89 14.71 8.74
C ALA A 67 -8.94 13.83 9.57
N GLY A 68 -9.48 12.77 10.18
CA GLY A 68 -8.68 11.78 10.90
C GLY A 68 -7.69 11.06 10.00
N ARG A 69 -8.12 10.68 8.78
CA ARG A 69 -7.21 10.05 7.80
C ARG A 69 -6.07 10.98 7.41
N ARG A 70 -6.38 12.25 7.14
CA ARG A 70 -5.36 13.27 6.83
C ARG A 70 -4.31 13.39 7.94
N THR A 71 -4.74 13.44 9.20
CA THR A 71 -3.84 13.51 10.36
C THR A 71 -2.94 12.29 10.46
N ILE A 72 -3.48 11.08 10.25
CA ILE A 72 -2.72 9.83 10.24
C ILE A 72 -1.66 9.85 9.12
N MET A 73 -2.06 10.20 7.90
CA MET A 73 -1.14 10.27 6.76
C MET A 73 -0.01 11.26 7.00
N ALA A 74 -0.31 12.45 7.55
CA ALA A 74 0.69 13.45 7.91
C ALA A 74 1.71 12.92 8.93
N GLY A 75 1.22 12.21 9.95
CA GLY A 75 2.07 11.60 10.97
C GLY A 75 3.00 10.52 10.40
N HIS A 76 2.52 9.74 9.45
CA HIS A 76 3.31 8.68 8.83
C HIS A 76 4.52 9.20 8.04
N ALA A 77 4.46 10.42 7.49
CA ALA A 77 5.58 11.02 6.76
C ALA A 77 6.84 11.22 7.63
N GLY A 78 6.71 11.21 8.96
CA GLY A 78 7.82 11.27 9.90
C GLY A 78 8.44 9.92 10.28
N ASN A 79 7.88 8.80 9.84
CA ASN A 79 8.38 7.48 10.18
C ASN A 79 9.71 7.18 9.46
N PRO A 80 10.64 6.44 10.11
CA PRO A 80 11.89 6.00 9.48
C PRO A 80 11.62 5.23 8.19
N GLY A 81 12.46 5.44 7.17
CA GLY A 81 12.32 4.74 5.91
C GLY A 81 11.08 5.11 5.09
N PHE A 82 10.41 6.23 5.42
CA PHE A 82 9.26 6.70 4.65
C PHE A 82 9.58 6.83 3.16
N ARG A 83 8.71 6.29 2.33
CA ARG A 83 8.74 6.40 0.87
C ARG A 83 7.33 6.58 0.35
N ALA A 84 7.13 7.54 -0.54
CA ALA A 84 5.84 7.82 -1.14
C ALA A 84 5.96 8.03 -2.65
N LEU A 85 4.95 7.60 -3.38
CA LEU A 85 4.80 7.78 -4.83
C LEU A 85 3.44 8.40 -5.11
N ALA A 86 3.40 9.35 -6.04
CA ALA A 86 2.17 9.87 -6.63
C ALA A 86 2.08 9.48 -8.10
N VAL A 87 0.86 9.28 -8.57
CA VAL A 87 0.53 9.03 -9.97
C VAL A 87 -0.22 10.22 -10.52
N THR A 88 0.31 10.84 -11.56
CA THR A 88 -0.30 11.98 -12.25
C THR A 88 -0.80 11.53 -13.61
N ASP A 89 -2.01 11.89 -13.97
CA ASP A 89 -2.54 11.75 -15.32
C ASP A 89 -1.88 12.80 -16.23
N ASP A 90 -1.22 12.36 -17.31
CA ASP A 90 -0.42 13.23 -18.16
C ASP A 90 -1.29 14.18 -19.00
N GLY A 91 -2.57 13.83 -19.21
CA GLY A 91 -3.51 14.65 -19.97
C GLY A 91 -4.13 15.78 -19.15
N THR A 92 -4.41 15.52 -17.86
CA THR A 92 -5.09 16.49 -16.97
C THR A 92 -4.17 17.15 -15.96
N GLY A 93 -3.02 16.56 -15.67
CA GLY A 93 -2.14 16.99 -14.58
C GLY A 93 -2.66 16.64 -13.18
N GLU A 94 -3.77 15.93 -13.06
CA GLU A 94 -4.37 15.57 -11.79
C GLU A 94 -3.68 14.38 -11.12
N THR A 95 -3.65 14.37 -9.79
CA THR A 95 -3.19 13.21 -9.02
C THR A 95 -4.29 12.15 -9.02
N VAL A 96 -4.04 11.00 -9.67
CA VAL A 96 -5.01 9.91 -9.87
C VAL A 96 -4.69 8.66 -9.07
N GLY A 97 -3.56 8.62 -8.39
CA GLY A 97 -3.17 7.52 -7.52
C GLY A 97 -2.02 7.89 -6.61
N PHE A 98 -1.82 7.11 -5.57
CA PHE A 98 -0.64 7.20 -4.71
C PHE A 98 -0.44 5.90 -3.93
N GLY A 99 0.76 5.75 -3.42
CA GLY A 99 1.07 4.75 -2.40
C GLY A 99 2.22 5.24 -1.53
N TYR A 100 2.23 4.84 -0.28
CA TYR A 100 3.34 5.09 0.62
C TYR A 100 3.49 3.99 1.66
N GLY A 101 4.68 3.94 2.22
CA GLY A 101 5.03 3.05 3.29
C GLY A 101 6.25 3.55 4.06
N PHE A 102 6.63 2.81 5.08
CA PHE A 102 7.74 3.15 5.96
C PHE A 102 8.27 1.89 6.65
N HIS A 103 9.39 2.00 7.36
CA HIS A 103 9.93 0.91 8.16
C HIS A 103 8.99 0.59 9.33
N GLY A 104 8.50 -0.66 9.38
CA GLY A 104 7.66 -1.17 10.45
C GLY A 104 8.49 -1.40 11.71
N ALA A 105 8.03 -0.88 12.85
CA ALA A 105 8.74 -0.99 14.12
C ALA A 105 7.79 -1.20 15.30
N ALA A 106 8.29 -1.84 16.34
CA ALA A 106 7.60 -1.97 17.62
C ALA A 106 7.19 -0.58 18.16
N GLY A 107 6.00 -0.48 18.73
CA GLY A 107 5.40 0.77 19.18
C GLY A 107 4.49 1.43 18.13
N GLN A 108 4.55 1.05 16.88
CA GLN A 108 3.57 1.45 15.85
C GLN A 108 2.32 0.58 16.01
N TRP A 109 1.17 1.22 16.09
CA TRP A 109 -0.11 0.52 16.39
C TRP A 109 -0.40 -0.64 15.43
N TRP A 110 -0.22 -0.44 14.11
CA TRP A 110 -0.48 -1.47 13.12
C TRP A 110 0.51 -2.64 13.25
N HIS A 111 1.80 -2.33 13.34
CA HIS A 111 2.87 -3.32 13.54
C HIS A 111 2.60 -4.20 14.74
N ASP A 112 2.34 -3.60 15.92
CA ASP A 112 2.11 -4.35 17.16
C ASP A 112 0.84 -5.19 17.12
N THR A 113 -0.21 -4.69 16.45
CA THR A 113 -1.47 -5.42 16.30
C THR A 113 -1.31 -6.64 15.40
N VAL A 114 -0.62 -6.47 14.27
CA VAL A 114 -0.37 -7.55 13.31
C VAL A 114 0.62 -8.57 13.90
N SER A 115 1.66 -8.11 14.60
CA SER A 115 2.63 -8.98 15.28
C SER A 115 1.94 -9.92 16.27
N ARG A 116 1.09 -9.38 17.14
CA ARG A 116 0.31 -10.19 18.08
C ARG A 116 -0.62 -11.19 17.39
N ALA A 117 -1.30 -10.77 16.33
CA ALA A 117 -2.20 -11.64 15.60
C ALA A 117 -1.45 -12.77 14.88
N LEU A 118 -0.30 -12.47 14.28
CA LEU A 118 0.54 -13.46 13.60
C LEU A 118 1.20 -14.42 14.61
N ALA A 119 1.69 -13.92 15.75
CA ALA A 119 2.25 -14.72 16.81
C ALA A 119 1.21 -15.69 17.40
N ALA A 120 -0.01 -15.22 17.65
CA ALA A 120 -1.09 -16.06 18.16
C ALA A 120 -1.47 -17.19 17.19
N ARG A 121 -1.30 -17.00 15.88
CA ARG A 121 -1.62 -18.02 14.87
C ARG A 121 -0.47 -18.96 14.54
N SER A 122 0.75 -18.43 14.48
CA SER A 122 1.90 -19.13 13.89
C SER A 122 3.13 -19.19 14.80
N GLY A 123 3.05 -18.63 16.00
CA GLY A 123 4.13 -18.53 16.97
C GLY A 123 5.01 -17.28 16.80
N ASP A 124 5.70 -16.91 17.88
CA ASP A 124 6.52 -15.68 17.95
C ASP A 124 7.64 -15.66 16.91
N GLN A 125 8.30 -16.79 16.68
CA GLN A 125 9.38 -16.89 15.71
C GLN A 125 8.88 -16.62 14.26
N ALA A 126 7.68 -17.09 13.93
CA ALA A 126 7.09 -16.82 12.63
C ALA A 126 6.68 -15.34 12.48
N ALA A 127 6.16 -14.74 13.55
CA ALA A 127 5.85 -13.31 13.59
C ALA A 127 7.12 -12.46 13.41
N ALA A 128 8.16 -12.74 14.18
CA ALA A 128 9.47 -12.08 14.09
C ALA A 128 10.09 -12.19 12.69
N ALA A 129 10.02 -13.37 12.06
CA ALA A 129 10.55 -13.58 10.70
C ALA A 129 9.89 -12.72 9.63
N TRP A 130 8.71 -12.18 9.89
CA TRP A 130 7.98 -11.28 8.98
C TRP A 130 8.05 -9.81 9.40
N LEU A 131 8.09 -9.49 10.68
CA LEU A 131 7.86 -8.14 11.19
C LEU A 131 9.11 -7.42 11.69
N ASP A 132 10.16 -8.15 12.20
CA ASP A 132 11.35 -7.51 12.79
C ASP A 132 12.13 -6.60 11.84
N ASP A 133 12.02 -6.85 10.54
CA ASP A 133 12.69 -6.05 9.51
C ASP A 133 11.75 -5.98 8.30
N SER A 134 10.73 -5.14 8.42
CA SER A 134 9.65 -5.07 7.45
C SER A 134 9.41 -3.65 6.94
N PHE A 135 9.01 -3.56 5.67
CA PHE A 135 8.44 -2.36 5.08
C PHE A 135 6.91 -2.45 5.11
N GLU A 136 6.26 -1.59 5.87
CA GLU A 136 4.81 -1.48 5.89
C GLU A 136 4.33 -0.65 4.70
N VAL A 137 3.57 -1.25 3.78
CA VAL A 137 2.81 -0.52 2.76
C VAL A 137 1.52 -0.05 3.42
N ALA A 138 1.51 1.20 3.88
CA ALA A 138 0.44 1.75 4.69
C ALA A 138 -0.80 2.14 3.85
N GLU A 139 -0.58 2.72 2.66
CA GLU A 139 -1.67 3.10 1.76
C GLU A 139 -1.28 2.83 0.29
N LEU A 140 -2.26 2.38 -0.49
CA LEU A 140 -2.16 2.24 -1.94
C LEU A 140 -3.55 2.45 -2.55
N HIS A 141 -3.74 3.56 -3.25
CA HIS A 141 -5.02 3.95 -3.83
C HIS A 141 -4.88 4.47 -5.25
N VAL A 142 -5.86 4.14 -6.08
CA VAL A 142 -6.01 4.65 -7.45
C VAL A 142 -7.48 5.01 -7.63
N VAL A 143 -7.77 6.17 -8.22
CA VAL A 143 -9.15 6.59 -8.50
C VAL A 143 -9.85 5.60 -9.44
N PRO A 144 -11.17 5.40 -9.33
CA PRO A 144 -11.89 4.36 -10.09
C PRO A 144 -11.61 4.36 -11.60
N GLY A 145 -11.54 5.52 -12.23
CA GLY A 145 -11.30 5.66 -13.68
C GLY A 145 -9.94 5.18 -14.17
N HIS A 146 -8.96 5.02 -13.26
CA HIS A 146 -7.59 4.58 -13.58
C HIS A 146 -7.28 3.17 -13.01
N GLN A 147 -8.29 2.51 -12.39
CA GLN A 147 -8.14 1.13 -11.91
C GLN A 147 -8.21 0.13 -13.07
N GLY A 148 -7.65 -1.08 -12.86
CA GLY A 148 -7.68 -2.15 -13.87
C GLY A 148 -6.59 -2.04 -14.96
N HIS A 149 -5.84 -0.94 -15.03
CA HIS A 149 -4.81 -0.67 -16.05
C HIS A 149 -3.37 -0.89 -15.55
N GLY A 150 -3.18 -1.63 -14.47
CA GLY A 150 -1.84 -1.93 -13.92
C GLY A 150 -1.23 -0.83 -13.05
N VAL A 151 -1.85 0.35 -12.94
CA VAL A 151 -1.32 1.50 -12.17
C VAL A 151 -0.99 1.10 -10.73
N GLY A 152 -1.92 0.47 -10.02
CA GLY A 152 -1.69 0.04 -8.62
C GLY A 152 -0.56 -0.97 -8.48
N ALA A 153 -0.42 -1.91 -9.42
CA ALA A 153 0.68 -2.87 -9.44
C ALA A 153 2.02 -2.17 -9.68
N GLY A 154 2.06 -1.23 -10.63
CA GLY A 154 3.26 -0.42 -10.90
C GLY A 154 3.70 0.40 -9.70
N VAL A 155 2.77 1.04 -8.98
CA VAL A 155 3.07 1.77 -7.74
C VAL A 155 3.60 0.82 -6.66
N LEU A 156 2.95 -0.32 -6.42
CA LEU A 156 3.38 -1.28 -5.39
C LEU A 156 4.79 -1.82 -5.66
N LEU A 157 5.06 -2.23 -6.89
CA LEU A 157 6.36 -2.75 -7.29
C LEU A 157 7.47 -1.69 -7.14
N ARG A 158 7.20 -0.43 -7.54
CA ARG A 158 8.16 0.67 -7.37
C ARG A 158 8.35 1.05 -5.89
N LEU A 159 7.29 1.02 -5.10
CA LEU A 159 7.33 1.34 -3.68
C LEU A 159 8.21 0.36 -2.90
N THR A 160 8.15 -0.93 -3.25
CA THR A 160 8.90 -2.01 -2.60
C THR A 160 10.26 -2.30 -3.25
N ALA A 161 10.52 -1.77 -4.45
CA ALA A 161 11.77 -1.99 -5.14
C ALA A 161 12.97 -1.35 -4.42
N GLY A 162 14.07 -2.11 -4.28
CA GLY A 162 15.32 -1.61 -3.69
C GLY A 162 15.24 -1.28 -2.20
N ARG A 163 14.21 -1.77 -1.50
CA ARG A 163 14.10 -1.63 -0.04
C ARG A 163 15.14 -2.51 0.64
N ALA A 164 15.69 -2.02 1.75
CA ALA A 164 16.66 -2.75 2.56
C ALA A 164 15.99 -3.81 3.46
N GLU A 165 14.74 -3.59 3.82
CA GLU A 165 13.97 -4.48 4.67
C GLU A 165 13.78 -5.86 4.02
N ARG A 166 13.85 -6.92 4.83
CA ARG A 166 13.73 -8.32 4.36
C ARG A 166 12.34 -8.66 3.85
N THR A 167 11.31 -7.97 4.33
CA THR A 167 9.91 -8.24 4.02
C THR A 167 9.16 -6.97 3.69
N ALA A 168 8.07 -7.08 2.93
CA ALA A 168 7.08 -6.04 2.78
C ALA A 168 5.72 -6.58 3.22
N LEU A 169 4.97 -5.80 3.98
CA LEU A 169 3.69 -6.19 4.56
C LEU A 169 2.60 -5.17 4.24
N LEU A 170 1.40 -5.65 4.07
CA LEU A 170 0.21 -4.81 3.93
C LEU A 170 -1.03 -5.54 4.45
N SER A 171 -2.07 -4.78 4.79
CA SER A 171 -3.37 -5.34 5.10
C SER A 171 -4.47 -4.76 4.22
N THR A 172 -5.49 -5.58 3.92
CA THR A 172 -6.67 -5.16 3.17
C THR A 172 -7.92 -5.84 3.73
N ARG A 173 -9.09 -5.44 3.24
CA ARG A 173 -10.34 -6.09 3.63
C ARG A 173 -10.32 -7.56 3.25
N ASP A 174 -10.81 -8.41 4.13
CA ASP A 174 -11.00 -9.84 3.86
C ASP A 174 -12.28 -10.06 3.03
N ALA A 175 -12.16 -9.79 1.73
CA ALA A 175 -13.17 -9.98 0.72
C ALA A 175 -12.48 -10.27 -0.63
N ASP A 176 -13.18 -10.90 -1.57
CA ASP A 176 -12.64 -11.06 -2.93
C ASP A 176 -12.66 -9.71 -3.65
N THR A 177 -11.51 -9.04 -3.63
CA THR A 177 -11.34 -7.71 -4.19
C THR A 177 -10.27 -7.70 -5.28
N PRO A 178 -10.33 -6.75 -6.23
CA PRO A 178 -9.25 -6.53 -7.18
C PRO A 178 -7.89 -6.31 -6.50
N ALA A 179 -7.87 -5.68 -5.33
CA ALA A 179 -6.66 -5.46 -4.55
C ALA A 179 -5.98 -6.77 -4.12
N ARG A 180 -6.74 -7.78 -3.67
CA ARG A 180 -6.17 -9.10 -3.32
C ARG A 180 -5.54 -9.79 -4.52
N ARG A 181 -6.18 -9.72 -5.69
CA ARG A 181 -5.63 -10.27 -6.94
C ARG A 181 -4.35 -9.55 -7.34
N LEU A 182 -4.31 -8.21 -7.19
CA LEU A 182 -3.13 -7.40 -7.43
C LEU A 182 -1.98 -7.85 -6.52
N TYR A 183 -2.20 -7.97 -5.21
CA TYR A 183 -1.15 -8.35 -4.26
C TYR A 183 -0.56 -9.72 -4.57
N ARG A 184 -1.40 -10.72 -4.81
CA ARG A 184 -0.94 -12.06 -5.22
C ARG A 184 -0.18 -12.02 -6.55
N GLY A 185 -0.66 -11.27 -7.54
CA GLY A 185 -0.01 -11.09 -8.82
C GLY A 185 1.34 -10.35 -8.75
N THR A 186 1.60 -9.62 -7.67
CA THR A 186 2.88 -8.91 -7.42
C THR A 186 3.80 -9.64 -6.44
N GLY A 187 3.49 -10.90 -6.09
CA GLY A 187 4.35 -11.76 -5.28
C GLY A 187 4.09 -11.72 -3.78
N PHE A 188 3.01 -11.07 -3.33
CA PHE A 188 2.58 -11.13 -1.94
C PHE A 188 1.81 -12.44 -1.68
N THR A 189 2.03 -13.04 -0.52
CA THR A 189 1.35 -14.26 -0.06
C THR A 189 0.44 -13.98 1.13
N ASP A 190 -0.59 -14.79 1.29
CA ASP A 190 -1.52 -14.69 2.41
C ASP A 190 -0.83 -15.13 3.71
N LEU A 191 -0.82 -14.29 4.73
CA LEU A 191 -0.25 -14.59 6.06
C LEU A 191 -1.32 -14.77 7.12
N LEU A 192 -2.31 -13.88 7.16
CA LEU A 192 -3.46 -13.97 8.04
C LEU A 192 -4.75 -13.69 7.26
N THR A 193 -5.79 -14.46 7.57
CA THR A 193 -7.15 -14.24 7.05
C THR A 193 -8.10 -14.00 8.22
N ALA A 194 -9.17 -13.26 7.99
CA ALA A 194 -10.26 -13.05 8.95
C ALA A 194 -9.80 -12.48 10.31
N PHE A 195 -8.67 -11.78 10.39
CA PHE A 195 -8.25 -11.13 11.63
C PHE A 195 -8.96 -9.77 11.82
N ARG A 196 -8.96 -9.27 13.04
CA ARG A 196 -9.64 -8.01 13.42
C ARG A 196 -8.65 -7.09 14.11
N PHE A 197 -8.73 -5.80 13.76
CA PHE A 197 -8.09 -4.73 14.49
C PHE A 197 -8.89 -4.36 15.73
#